data_7bc89dd977f04ed86edf22352ad2488b
#
_entry.id   7bc89dd977f04ed86edf22352ad2488b
#
_cell.length_a   1.000
_cell.length_b   1.000
_cell.length_c   1.000
_cell.angle_alpha   90.00
_cell.angle_beta   90.00
_cell.angle_gamma   90.00
#
_symmetry.space_group_name_H-M   'P 1'
#
loop_
_entity.id
_entity.type
_entity.pdbx_description
1 polymer ?
#
loop_
_entity_poly.entity_id
_entity_poly.type
_entity_poly.pdbx_seq_one_letter_code
_entity_poly.pdbx_strand_id
1 'polypeptide(L)'
;MSDPSFPQGDAGSQDAARRWRVGVLGATGLVGQRLVKLLADHPWFELTEVAASERSSGKTYANAVHWHLDGPIPAVARDLVVKGLDPSLDCDFVFSALDSSVAGQTEEDFARAGYPVLSNSKNHRMDPDVPLLIPEVNASHLDAISFQQKNRGYDTGFIVTNPNCSTAGLVLVLKPLADAFGLEKIFVVTLQAVSGAGYPGVASMDIHGNVVPFISGEEEKMESEPQKLLGKWDGTRFIEAGLGLSAHCNRVPVLDGHTECVSLSLKKVASLAEVREALRDFEVSAELASLPSAVRHPVVVLDEQDRPQPRRDANVGNGMAAVVGRVRECPLLDVKLTLLSHNLVRGAAGGALLNAELLAARGFFKGRSVVEGEALAEPVSR
;
A
#
# COMPACT_ATOMS: atom_id res chain seq x y z
N MET A 1 -13.62 -31.73 8.98
CA MET A 1 -13.84 -31.64 7.54
C MET A 1 -12.56 -31.08 6.96
N SER A 2 -11.97 -31.82 6.06
CA SER A 2 -10.60 -31.77 5.58
C SER A 2 -10.33 -30.54 4.72
N ASP A 3 -9.19 -29.90 5.00
CA ASP A 3 -8.56 -28.79 4.31
C ASP A 3 -8.25 -29.13 2.82
N PRO A 4 -8.62 -28.29 1.84
CA PRO A 4 -8.21 -28.53 0.46
C PRO A 4 -6.78 -28.05 0.25
N SER A 5 -5.88 -29.02 0.08
CA SER A 5 -4.48 -28.86 -0.31
C SER A 5 -4.34 -28.13 -1.65
N PHE A 6 -3.53 -27.06 -1.67
CA PHE A 6 -3.13 -26.33 -2.88
C PHE A 6 -2.23 -27.21 -3.76
N PRO A 7 -2.36 -27.17 -5.10
CA PRO A 7 -1.44 -27.85 -5.99
C PRO A 7 -0.07 -27.18 -5.98
N GLN A 8 0.97 -27.95 -5.66
CA GLN A 8 2.37 -27.58 -5.89
C GLN A 8 2.64 -27.65 -7.39
N GLY A 9 2.84 -26.51 -8.02
CA GLY A 9 3.31 -26.44 -9.41
C GLY A 9 4.77 -26.89 -9.51
N ASP A 10 5.05 -27.80 -10.44
CA ASP A 10 6.38 -28.27 -10.80
C ASP A 10 7.31 -27.10 -11.18
N ALA A 11 8.31 -26.86 -10.36
CA ALA A 11 9.41 -25.94 -10.64
C ALA A 11 10.42 -26.63 -11.59
N GLY A 12 10.21 -26.43 -12.88
CA GLY A 12 11.25 -26.69 -13.89
C GLY A 12 12.49 -25.84 -13.62
N SER A 13 13.64 -26.46 -13.59
CA SER A 13 14.97 -25.88 -13.40
C SER A 13 15.20 -24.67 -14.32
N GLN A 14 15.12 -23.47 -13.79
CA GLN A 14 15.68 -22.27 -14.39
C GLN A 14 16.71 -21.69 -13.41
N ASP A 15 17.82 -21.19 -13.93
CA ASP A 15 18.84 -20.42 -13.21
C ASP A 15 18.19 -19.61 -12.10
N ALA A 16 18.75 -19.64 -10.88
CA ALA A 16 18.24 -18.89 -9.74
C ALA A 16 18.14 -17.41 -10.16
N ALA A 17 16.95 -16.99 -10.59
CA ALA A 17 16.72 -15.66 -11.07
C ALA A 17 17.12 -14.69 -9.94
N ARG A 18 18.07 -13.80 -10.23
CA ARG A 18 18.60 -12.82 -9.28
C ARG A 18 17.44 -12.08 -8.62
N ARG A 19 17.28 -12.24 -7.31
CA ARG A 19 16.29 -11.45 -6.55
C ARG A 19 16.71 -9.97 -6.52
N TRP A 20 15.73 -9.07 -6.59
CA TRP A 20 15.96 -7.65 -6.44
C TRP A 20 16.33 -7.31 -4.99
N ARG A 21 17.40 -6.55 -4.79
CA ARG A 21 17.85 -6.10 -3.47
C ARG A 21 17.03 -4.91 -3.01
N VAL A 22 16.52 -4.96 -1.80
CA VAL A 22 15.54 -4.01 -1.29
C VAL A 22 16.03 -3.31 -0.04
N GLY A 23 15.89 -1.99 -0.02
CA GLY A 23 16.04 -1.17 1.16
C GLY A 23 14.69 -0.79 1.77
N VAL A 24 14.61 -0.73 3.10
CA VAL A 24 13.43 -0.23 3.82
C VAL A 24 13.78 1.01 4.62
N LEU A 25 13.26 2.16 4.19
CA LEU A 25 13.37 3.44 4.90
C LEU A 25 12.27 3.52 5.96
N GLY A 26 12.61 3.89 7.20
CA GLY A 26 11.69 3.85 8.33
C GLY A 26 11.43 2.43 8.85
N ALA A 27 12.40 1.52 8.71
CA ALA A 27 12.29 0.10 9.03
C ALA A 27 11.88 -0.20 10.48
N THR A 28 12.12 0.71 11.43
CA THR A 28 11.77 0.54 12.84
C THR A 28 10.32 0.89 13.20
N GLY A 29 9.58 1.58 12.31
CA GLY A 29 8.16 1.89 12.48
C GLY A 29 7.24 0.70 12.16
N LEU A 30 5.95 0.76 12.50
CA LEU A 30 4.99 -0.35 12.30
C LEU A 30 4.90 -0.82 10.85
N VAL A 31 4.79 0.10 9.89
CA VAL A 31 4.73 -0.23 8.46
C VAL A 31 6.06 -0.80 8.00
N GLY A 32 7.19 -0.21 8.43
CA GLY A 32 8.53 -0.73 8.14
C GLY A 32 8.76 -2.14 8.67
N GLN A 33 8.35 -2.42 9.92
CA GLN A 33 8.40 -3.77 10.49
C GLN A 33 7.54 -4.77 9.69
N ARG A 34 6.36 -4.33 9.22
CA ARG A 34 5.49 -5.17 8.38
C ARG A 34 6.15 -5.47 7.03
N LEU A 35 6.80 -4.49 6.40
CA LEU A 35 7.59 -4.70 5.18
C LEU A 35 8.75 -5.68 5.42
N VAL A 36 9.54 -5.49 6.48
CA VAL A 36 10.61 -6.43 6.87
C VAL A 36 10.09 -7.85 7.04
N LYS A 37 8.91 -8.02 7.67
CA LYS A 37 8.28 -9.34 7.83
C LYS A 37 7.84 -9.94 6.50
N LEU A 38 7.23 -9.15 5.61
CA LEU A 38 6.76 -9.62 4.30
C LEU A 38 7.91 -9.94 3.33
N LEU A 39 9.03 -9.25 3.44
CA LEU A 39 10.22 -9.48 2.61
C LEU A 39 11.04 -10.69 3.03
N ALA A 40 10.85 -11.23 4.25
CA ALA A 40 11.70 -12.29 4.79
C ALA A 40 11.78 -13.54 3.90
N ASP A 41 10.65 -13.96 3.34
CA ASP A 41 10.53 -15.15 2.49
C ASP A 41 10.01 -14.81 1.09
N HIS A 42 10.18 -13.55 0.64
CA HIS A 42 9.63 -13.11 -0.63
C HIS A 42 10.38 -13.75 -1.82
N PRO A 43 9.69 -14.33 -2.82
CA PRO A 43 10.37 -15.07 -3.89
C PRO A 43 11.20 -14.17 -4.83
N TRP A 44 10.82 -12.89 -5.02
CA TRP A 44 11.47 -11.98 -5.97
C TRP A 44 12.36 -10.93 -5.32
N PHE A 45 12.19 -10.68 -4.03
CA PHE A 45 12.85 -9.59 -3.31
C PHE A 45 13.71 -10.12 -2.17
N GLU A 46 14.85 -9.47 -1.95
CA GLU A 46 15.77 -9.76 -0.86
C GLU A 46 16.00 -8.49 -0.05
N LEU A 47 15.69 -8.54 1.24
CA LEU A 47 15.97 -7.43 2.14
C LEU A 47 17.48 -7.33 2.39
N THR A 48 18.12 -6.28 1.87
CA THR A 48 19.56 -6.05 2.05
C THR A 48 19.87 -4.86 2.94
N GLU A 49 18.97 -3.86 3.00
CA GLU A 49 19.22 -2.62 3.70
C GLU A 49 18.02 -2.19 4.56
N VAL A 50 18.31 -1.73 5.77
CA VAL A 50 17.33 -1.13 6.66
C VAL A 50 17.84 0.24 7.10
N ALA A 51 17.03 1.27 6.96
CA ALA A 51 17.38 2.63 7.33
C ALA A 51 16.32 3.25 8.24
N ALA A 52 16.76 4.10 9.16
CA ALA A 52 15.89 4.81 10.10
C ALA A 52 16.56 6.11 10.57
N SER A 53 15.91 6.80 11.52
CA SER A 53 16.46 8.02 12.11
C SER A 53 17.83 7.80 12.78
N GLU A 54 18.60 8.88 12.98
CA GLU A 54 19.90 8.88 13.62
C GLU A 54 19.92 8.13 14.97
N ARG A 55 18.82 8.17 15.73
CA ARG A 55 18.69 7.43 17.01
C ARG A 55 18.92 5.93 16.87
N SER A 56 18.57 5.36 15.72
CA SER A 56 18.65 3.92 15.42
C SER A 56 19.89 3.58 14.59
N SER A 57 20.46 4.53 13.87
CA SER A 57 21.61 4.34 12.97
C SER A 57 22.83 3.78 13.71
N GLY A 58 23.57 2.89 13.06
CA GLY A 58 24.76 2.23 13.58
C GLY A 58 24.51 1.03 14.49
N LYS A 59 23.27 0.74 14.86
CA LYS A 59 22.90 -0.44 15.68
C LYS A 59 22.46 -1.57 14.75
N THR A 60 22.59 -2.83 15.21
CA THR A 60 21.90 -3.94 14.52
C THR A 60 20.39 -3.73 14.62
N TYR A 61 19.66 -4.20 13.61
CA TYR A 61 18.20 -4.05 13.56
C TYR A 61 17.53 -4.61 14.81
N ALA A 62 17.98 -5.78 15.28
CA ALA A 62 17.47 -6.39 16.50
C ALA A 62 17.65 -5.51 17.77
N ASN A 63 18.70 -4.67 17.81
CA ASN A 63 18.97 -3.76 18.92
C ASN A 63 18.33 -2.37 18.73
N ALA A 64 17.94 -2.04 17.51
CA ALA A 64 17.34 -0.75 17.15
C ALA A 64 15.83 -0.75 17.23
N VAL A 65 15.20 -1.89 16.88
CA VAL A 65 13.74 -2.01 16.75
C VAL A 65 13.10 -2.44 18.07
N HIS A 66 11.97 -1.82 18.38
CA HIS A 66 11.02 -2.39 19.33
C HIS A 66 9.98 -3.17 18.48
N TRP A 67 10.13 -4.50 18.44
CA TRP A 67 9.31 -5.34 17.57
C TRP A 67 7.88 -5.47 18.09
N HIS A 68 6.92 -5.06 17.28
CA HIS A 68 5.49 -5.00 17.64
C HIS A 68 4.63 -6.06 16.95
N LEU A 69 5.21 -6.82 16.04
CA LEU A 69 4.46 -7.82 15.27
C LEU A 69 4.56 -9.20 15.93
N ASP A 70 3.57 -10.04 15.65
CA ASP A 70 3.57 -11.43 16.10
C ASP A 70 4.77 -12.20 15.54
N GLY A 71 5.32 -13.07 16.38
CA GLY A 71 6.49 -13.89 16.08
C GLY A 71 7.82 -13.13 16.28
N PRO A 72 8.96 -13.81 16.07
CA PRO A 72 10.28 -13.20 16.23
C PRO A 72 10.62 -12.28 15.07
N ILE A 73 11.62 -11.42 15.29
CA ILE A 73 12.27 -10.66 14.21
C ILE A 73 12.81 -11.65 13.17
N PRO A 74 12.51 -11.49 11.86
CA PRO A 74 13.03 -12.36 10.81
C PRO A 74 14.56 -12.46 10.84
N ALA A 75 15.09 -13.69 10.67
CA ALA A 75 16.53 -13.94 10.76
C ALA A 75 17.33 -13.08 9.77
N VAL A 76 16.83 -12.88 8.56
CA VAL A 76 17.45 -12.06 7.51
C VAL A 76 17.64 -10.59 7.90
N ALA A 77 16.84 -10.07 8.83
CA ALA A 77 16.89 -8.67 9.25
C ALA A 77 17.70 -8.44 10.54
N ARG A 78 17.82 -9.45 11.40
CA ARG A 78 18.32 -9.29 12.79
C ARG A 78 19.66 -8.58 12.89
N ASP A 79 20.59 -8.98 12.03
CA ASP A 79 21.98 -8.53 12.10
C ASP A 79 22.30 -7.42 11.10
N LEU A 80 21.33 -6.99 10.28
CA LEU A 80 21.49 -5.83 9.40
C LEU A 80 21.78 -4.59 10.25
N VAL A 81 22.80 -3.83 9.88
CA VAL A 81 23.11 -2.55 10.53
C VAL A 81 22.13 -1.49 10.00
N VAL A 82 21.40 -0.85 10.91
CA VAL A 82 20.51 0.25 10.55
C VAL A 82 21.32 1.42 10.02
N LYS A 83 21.05 1.82 8.78
CA LYS A 83 21.69 2.96 8.11
C LYS A 83 20.95 4.28 8.38
N GLY A 84 21.60 5.41 8.09
CA GLY A 84 20.96 6.71 7.97
C GLY A 84 20.06 6.80 6.75
N LEU A 85 19.44 7.96 6.56
CA LEU A 85 18.52 8.22 5.44
C LEU A 85 19.25 8.86 4.24
N ASP A 86 20.53 8.58 4.08
CA ASP A 86 21.32 9.04 2.93
C ASP A 86 21.13 8.08 1.74
N PRO A 87 21.07 8.58 0.49
CA PRO A 87 20.84 7.76 -0.70
C PRO A 87 22.12 7.04 -1.16
N SER A 88 22.73 6.28 -0.24
CA SER A 88 23.96 5.50 -0.43
C SER A 88 23.79 4.02 -0.08
N LEU A 89 22.55 3.52 -0.11
CA LEU A 89 22.21 2.15 0.25
C LEU A 89 22.57 1.16 -0.87
N ASP A 90 23.07 -0.02 -0.53
CA ASP A 90 23.35 -1.09 -1.50
C ASP A 90 22.09 -1.91 -1.79
N CYS A 91 21.18 -1.31 -2.54
CA CYS A 91 19.93 -1.94 -2.96
C CYS A 91 19.48 -1.42 -4.34
N ASP A 92 18.58 -2.15 -4.99
CA ASP A 92 18.08 -1.81 -6.33
C ASP A 92 16.91 -0.82 -6.26
N PHE A 93 16.11 -0.86 -5.19
CA PHE A 93 14.99 0.07 -4.92
C PHE A 93 14.71 0.16 -3.42
N VAL A 94 13.88 1.11 -3.02
CA VAL A 94 13.52 1.31 -1.61
C VAL A 94 12.00 1.39 -1.40
N PHE A 95 11.55 0.77 -0.31
CA PHE A 95 10.26 1.11 0.29
C PHE A 95 10.44 2.24 1.29
N SER A 96 9.59 3.26 1.21
CA SER A 96 9.54 4.33 2.20
C SER A 96 8.33 4.16 3.13
N ALA A 97 8.63 3.93 4.40
CA ALA A 97 7.69 3.91 5.52
C ALA A 97 8.00 5.04 6.51
N LEU A 98 8.49 6.17 6.00
CA LEU A 98 8.88 7.34 6.75
C LEU A 98 7.65 8.15 7.19
N ASP A 99 7.80 8.86 8.31
CA ASP A 99 6.85 9.89 8.69
C ASP A 99 6.83 11.03 7.67
N SER A 100 5.65 11.61 7.45
CA SER A 100 5.46 12.66 6.44
C SER A 100 6.28 13.94 6.70
N SER A 101 6.73 14.17 7.93
CA SER A 101 7.61 15.30 8.25
C SER A 101 9.03 15.16 7.68
N VAL A 102 9.43 13.95 7.31
CA VAL A 102 10.77 13.62 6.79
C VAL A 102 10.71 13.09 5.36
N ALA A 103 9.65 12.38 5.02
CA ALA A 103 9.54 11.61 3.77
C ALA A 103 9.76 12.45 2.52
N GLY A 104 9.11 13.61 2.39
CA GLY A 104 9.07 14.37 1.14
C GLY A 104 10.45 14.60 0.52
N GLN A 105 11.33 15.28 1.23
CA GLN A 105 12.69 15.57 0.73
C GLN A 105 13.54 14.29 0.61
N THR A 106 13.47 13.39 1.59
CA THR A 106 14.24 12.13 1.56
C THR A 106 13.89 11.30 0.33
N GLU A 107 12.61 11.15 0.02
CA GLU A 107 12.13 10.38 -1.12
C GLU A 107 12.60 11.01 -2.46
N GLU A 108 12.58 12.34 -2.56
CA GLU A 108 13.16 13.03 -3.72
C GLU A 108 14.67 12.84 -3.86
N ASP A 109 15.41 12.89 -2.77
CA ASP A 109 16.87 12.69 -2.77
C ASP A 109 17.22 11.26 -3.22
N PHE A 110 16.49 10.25 -2.74
CA PHE A 110 16.64 8.87 -3.22
C PHE A 110 16.29 8.75 -4.70
N ALA A 111 15.16 9.30 -5.14
CA ALA A 111 14.78 9.24 -6.56
C ALA A 111 15.79 9.96 -7.46
N ARG A 112 16.31 11.13 -7.03
CA ARG A 112 17.36 11.86 -7.75
C ARG A 112 18.67 11.09 -7.82
N ALA A 113 19.00 10.31 -6.79
CA ALA A 113 20.16 9.41 -6.77
C ALA A 113 19.93 8.11 -7.56
N GLY A 114 18.81 7.98 -8.27
CA GLY A 114 18.51 6.88 -9.17
C GLY A 114 17.78 5.68 -8.53
N TYR A 115 17.26 5.81 -7.31
CA TYR A 115 16.45 4.74 -6.70
C TYR A 115 14.98 4.86 -7.10
N PRO A 116 14.33 3.78 -7.55
CA PRO A 116 12.89 3.66 -7.47
C PRO A 116 12.44 3.71 -6.00
N VAL A 117 11.49 4.60 -5.69
CA VAL A 117 10.95 4.80 -4.33
C VAL A 117 9.47 4.43 -4.33
N LEU A 118 9.11 3.44 -3.50
CA LEU A 118 7.71 3.07 -3.26
C LEU A 118 7.27 3.62 -1.90
N SER A 119 6.49 4.69 -1.93
CA SER A 119 6.17 5.49 -0.74
C SER A 119 4.82 5.13 -0.13
N ASN A 120 4.80 4.96 1.19
CA ASN A 120 3.57 4.92 1.98
C ASN A 120 3.20 6.30 2.55
N SER A 121 4.07 7.30 2.43
CA SER A 121 3.83 8.66 2.92
C SER A 121 2.82 9.41 2.05
N LYS A 122 2.19 10.43 2.64
CA LYS A 122 1.21 11.27 1.93
C LYS A 122 1.85 12.30 0.99
N ASN A 123 3.14 12.59 1.14
CA ASN A 123 3.80 13.77 0.58
C ASN A 123 3.63 13.93 -0.94
N HIS A 124 3.78 12.85 -1.69
CA HIS A 124 3.76 12.89 -3.16
C HIS A 124 2.49 12.32 -3.79
N ARG A 125 1.49 11.90 -2.98
CA ARG A 125 0.28 11.24 -3.49
C ARG A 125 -0.48 12.06 -4.52
N MET A 126 -0.58 13.36 -4.29
CA MET A 126 -1.34 14.26 -5.16
C MET A 126 -0.47 15.06 -6.14
N ASP A 127 0.84 14.79 -6.19
CA ASP A 127 1.72 15.41 -7.20
C ASP A 127 1.24 15.04 -8.62
N PRO A 128 1.24 15.99 -9.55
CA PRO A 128 0.64 15.81 -10.88
C PRO A 128 1.34 14.78 -11.77
N ASP A 129 2.59 14.43 -11.45
CA ASP A 129 3.43 13.50 -12.20
C ASP A 129 3.79 12.21 -11.43
N VAL A 130 3.30 12.03 -10.21
CA VAL A 130 3.56 10.85 -9.38
C VAL A 130 2.38 9.89 -9.43
N PRO A 131 2.57 8.63 -9.84
CA PRO A 131 1.52 7.62 -9.74
C PRO A 131 1.08 7.38 -8.29
N LEU A 132 -0.23 7.51 -8.04
CA LEU A 132 -0.91 6.97 -6.87
C LEU A 132 -1.50 5.64 -7.30
N LEU A 133 -1.04 4.51 -6.73
CA LEU A 133 -1.20 3.21 -7.37
C LEU A 133 -1.93 2.19 -6.48
N ILE A 134 -2.92 1.55 -7.07
CA ILE A 134 -3.49 0.27 -6.67
C ILE A 134 -3.49 -0.60 -7.92
N PRO A 135 -2.65 -1.63 -8.04
CA PRO A 135 -2.47 -2.42 -9.27
C PRO A 135 -3.79 -2.90 -9.89
N GLU A 136 -4.71 -3.35 -9.07
CA GLU A 136 -6.02 -3.87 -9.49
C GLU A 136 -6.98 -2.79 -10.02
N VAL A 137 -6.66 -1.52 -9.78
CA VAL A 137 -7.52 -0.38 -10.13
C VAL A 137 -6.97 0.39 -11.31
N ASN A 138 -5.68 0.74 -11.27
CA ASN A 138 -5.12 1.76 -12.16
C ASN A 138 -3.66 1.49 -12.57
N ALA A 139 -3.30 0.25 -12.87
CA ALA A 139 -1.96 -0.15 -13.32
C ALA A 139 -1.42 0.69 -14.51
N SER A 140 -2.30 1.30 -15.32
CA SER A 140 -1.92 2.22 -16.41
C SER A 140 -1.35 3.55 -15.93
N HIS A 141 -1.55 3.93 -14.65
CA HIS A 141 -0.93 5.13 -14.10
C HIS A 141 0.60 5.07 -14.05
N LEU A 142 1.19 3.88 -14.17
CA LEU A 142 2.64 3.70 -14.29
C LEU A 142 3.22 4.36 -15.54
N ASP A 143 2.41 4.63 -16.56
CA ASP A 143 2.83 5.35 -17.77
C ASP A 143 3.32 6.79 -17.44
N ALA A 144 2.93 7.35 -16.29
CA ALA A 144 3.40 8.64 -15.81
C ALA A 144 4.89 8.64 -15.39
N ILE A 145 5.51 7.47 -15.13
CA ILE A 145 6.88 7.38 -14.63
C ILE A 145 7.87 8.04 -15.61
N SER A 146 7.75 7.76 -16.90
CA SER A 146 8.64 8.36 -17.91
C SER A 146 8.50 9.88 -17.98
N PHE A 147 7.27 10.39 -17.81
CA PHE A 147 7.02 11.82 -17.72
C PHE A 147 7.61 12.42 -16.44
N GLN A 148 7.43 11.75 -15.29
CA GLN A 148 8.01 12.17 -14.01
C GLN A 148 9.53 12.28 -14.10
N GLN A 149 10.21 11.25 -14.62
CA GLN A 149 11.67 11.22 -14.77
C GLN A 149 12.15 12.43 -15.60
N LYS A 150 11.53 12.66 -16.74
CA LYS A 150 11.86 13.82 -17.59
C LYS A 150 11.57 15.14 -16.88
N ASN A 151 10.42 15.27 -16.25
CA ASN A 151 9.96 16.51 -15.60
C ASN A 151 10.85 16.89 -14.40
N ARG A 152 11.27 15.89 -13.59
CA ARG A 152 12.06 16.10 -12.38
C ARG A 152 13.57 15.96 -12.59
N GLY A 153 14.00 15.59 -13.80
CA GLY A 153 15.42 15.38 -14.13
C GLY A 153 16.01 14.16 -13.44
N TYR A 154 15.21 13.12 -13.22
CA TYR A 154 15.66 11.84 -12.69
C TYR A 154 16.22 10.98 -13.84
N ASP A 155 17.31 10.26 -13.60
CA ASP A 155 17.88 9.33 -14.59
C ASP A 155 17.13 7.98 -14.58
N THR A 156 17.30 7.19 -13.52
CA THR A 156 16.67 5.87 -13.36
C THR A 156 15.66 5.83 -12.23
N GLY A 157 15.78 6.76 -11.28
CA GLY A 157 14.89 6.83 -10.12
C GLY A 157 13.50 7.37 -10.48
N PHE A 158 12.56 7.10 -9.62
CA PHE A 158 11.19 7.61 -9.67
C PHE A 158 10.49 7.39 -8.33
N ILE A 159 9.35 8.03 -8.14
CA ILE A 159 8.49 7.86 -6.96
C ILE A 159 7.14 7.30 -7.42
N VAL A 160 6.67 6.24 -6.76
CA VAL A 160 5.31 5.70 -6.83
C VAL A 160 4.75 5.67 -5.43
N THR A 161 3.50 6.07 -5.24
CA THR A 161 2.90 6.18 -3.91
C THR A 161 1.75 5.21 -3.72
N ASN A 162 1.61 4.70 -2.49
CA ASN A 162 0.41 4.03 -2.02
C ASN A 162 -0.63 5.06 -1.56
N PRO A 163 -1.93 4.79 -1.71
CA PRO A 163 -2.97 5.63 -1.14
C PRO A 163 -3.03 5.55 0.39
N ASN A 164 -3.87 6.39 0.97
CA ASN A 164 -4.32 6.28 2.35
C ASN A 164 -4.91 4.90 2.62
N CYS A 165 -4.75 4.39 3.85
CA CYS A 165 -5.13 3.02 4.18
C CYS A 165 -6.64 2.74 4.08
N SER A 166 -7.50 3.72 4.39
CA SER A 166 -8.94 3.60 4.16
C SER A 166 -9.25 3.72 2.67
N THR A 167 -8.69 4.72 1.99
CA THR A 167 -8.85 4.90 0.55
C THR A 167 -8.52 3.64 -0.25
N ALA A 168 -7.49 2.89 0.15
CA ALA A 168 -7.10 1.64 -0.54
C ALA A 168 -8.24 0.60 -0.56
N GLY A 169 -8.88 0.37 0.59
CA GLY A 169 -10.02 -0.53 0.70
C GLY A 169 -11.26 -0.01 -0.04
N LEU A 170 -11.57 1.27 0.14
CA LEU A 170 -12.71 1.92 -0.50
C LEU A 170 -12.63 1.82 -2.02
N VAL A 171 -11.53 2.28 -2.61
CA VAL A 171 -11.39 2.34 -4.07
C VAL A 171 -11.37 0.95 -4.71
N LEU A 172 -10.80 -0.05 -4.02
CA LEU A 172 -10.84 -1.43 -4.51
C LEU A 172 -12.28 -1.95 -4.67
N VAL A 173 -13.18 -1.60 -3.74
CA VAL A 173 -14.61 -1.92 -3.80
C VAL A 173 -15.36 -1.05 -4.81
N LEU A 174 -14.99 0.23 -4.93
CA LEU A 174 -15.63 1.14 -5.87
C LEU A 174 -15.30 0.82 -7.34
N LYS A 175 -14.12 0.24 -7.63
CA LYS A 175 -13.66 -0.03 -9.00
C LYS A 175 -14.64 -0.86 -9.83
N PRO A 176 -15.06 -2.07 -9.40
CA PRO A 176 -16.02 -2.86 -10.19
C PRO A 176 -17.37 -2.16 -10.37
N LEU A 177 -17.83 -1.39 -9.40
CA LEU A 177 -19.07 -0.63 -9.50
C LEU A 177 -18.92 0.57 -10.46
N ALA A 178 -17.77 1.22 -10.45
CA ALA A 178 -17.45 2.30 -11.39
C ALA A 178 -17.43 1.80 -12.83
N ASP A 179 -16.83 0.64 -13.07
CA ASP A 179 -16.71 0.03 -14.40
C ASP A 179 -18.07 -0.43 -14.95
N ALA A 180 -18.88 -1.08 -14.11
CA ALA A 180 -20.17 -1.63 -14.55
C ALA A 180 -21.26 -0.56 -14.70
N PHE A 181 -21.36 0.35 -13.72
CA PHE A 181 -22.52 1.22 -13.59
C PHE A 181 -22.17 2.72 -13.64
N GLY A 182 -20.89 3.08 -13.45
CA GLY A 182 -20.48 4.45 -13.19
C GLY A 182 -20.92 4.92 -11.81
N LEU A 183 -20.12 5.81 -11.18
CA LEU A 183 -20.40 6.38 -9.86
C LEU A 183 -20.72 7.86 -9.97
N GLU A 184 -21.63 8.35 -9.13
CA GLU A 184 -21.99 9.78 -9.07
C GLU A 184 -21.67 10.38 -7.70
N LYS A 185 -22.27 9.86 -6.64
CA LYS A 185 -22.11 10.35 -5.26
C LYS A 185 -21.77 9.21 -4.32
N ILE A 186 -20.89 9.48 -3.38
CA ILE A 186 -20.42 8.54 -2.38
C ILE A 186 -20.40 9.24 -1.03
N PHE A 187 -21.05 8.66 -0.05
CA PHE A 187 -20.96 9.05 1.34
C PHE A 187 -20.37 7.90 2.13
N VAL A 188 -19.28 8.16 2.86
CA VAL A 188 -18.56 7.15 3.61
C VAL A 188 -18.36 7.58 5.06
N VAL A 189 -18.60 6.65 5.99
CA VAL A 189 -18.25 6.79 7.40
C VAL A 189 -17.25 5.69 7.73
N THR A 190 -16.05 6.06 8.18
CA THR A 190 -15.02 5.10 8.55
C THR A 190 -15.00 4.86 10.06
N LEU A 191 -14.73 3.62 10.43
CA LEU A 191 -14.43 3.16 11.79
C LEU A 191 -13.00 2.60 11.75
N GLN A 192 -12.00 3.47 12.00
CA GLN A 192 -10.61 3.15 11.78
C GLN A 192 -9.93 2.57 13.02
N ALA A 193 -9.19 1.49 12.81
CA ALA A 193 -8.39 0.79 13.81
C ALA A 193 -7.25 1.65 14.37
N VAL A 194 -6.89 1.44 15.64
CA VAL A 194 -5.85 2.21 16.35
C VAL A 194 -4.46 2.05 15.74
N SER A 195 -4.14 0.90 15.13
CA SER A 195 -2.86 0.68 14.46
C SER A 195 -2.61 1.65 13.28
N GLY A 196 -3.68 2.22 12.70
CA GLY A 196 -3.57 3.25 11.66
C GLY A 196 -2.94 4.56 12.15
N ALA A 197 -2.90 4.80 13.45
CA ALA A 197 -2.20 5.94 14.03
C ALA A 197 -0.66 5.73 14.17
N GLY A 198 -0.14 4.56 13.80
CA GLY A 198 1.24 4.18 14.09
C GLY A 198 1.46 3.91 15.59
N TYR A 199 2.71 3.54 15.97
CA TYR A 199 3.04 3.38 17.39
C TYR A 199 3.49 4.73 17.99
N PRO A 200 3.06 5.09 19.21
CA PRO A 200 2.32 4.30 20.22
C PRO A 200 0.80 4.24 20.04
N GLY A 201 0.24 4.73 18.94
CA GLY A 201 -1.18 4.73 18.68
C GLY A 201 -1.91 5.92 19.33
N VAL A 202 -3.14 5.70 19.74
CA VAL A 202 -3.95 6.67 20.50
C VAL A 202 -3.79 6.37 21.99
N ALA A 203 -3.71 7.39 22.81
CA ALA A 203 -3.62 7.22 24.27
C ALA A 203 -4.80 6.37 24.79
N SER A 204 -4.52 5.40 25.67
CA SER A 204 -5.52 4.42 26.08
C SER A 204 -6.77 5.04 26.68
N MET A 205 -6.62 6.14 27.45
CA MET A 205 -7.73 6.86 28.06
C MET A 205 -8.63 7.58 27.06
N ASP A 206 -8.10 7.91 25.86
CA ASP A 206 -8.84 8.60 24.82
C ASP A 206 -9.65 7.62 23.95
N ILE A 207 -9.25 6.33 23.89
CA ILE A 207 -9.86 5.38 22.96
C ILE A 207 -10.66 4.27 23.63
N HIS A 208 -10.30 3.83 24.86
CA HIS A 208 -11.05 2.76 25.53
C HIS A 208 -12.44 3.22 25.94
N GLY A 209 -13.47 2.50 25.46
CA GLY A 209 -14.86 2.85 25.71
C GLY A 209 -15.32 4.12 25.00
N ASN A 210 -14.59 4.58 23.98
CA ASN A 210 -14.83 5.83 23.30
C ASN A 210 -14.74 5.69 21.77
N VAL A 211 -15.29 6.68 21.07
CA VAL A 211 -15.10 6.91 19.63
C VAL A 211 -14.57 8.32 19.46
N VAL A 212 -13.40 8.46 18.80
CA VAL A 212 -12.84 9.78 18.49
C VAL A 212 -13.32 10.19 17.09
N PRO A 213 -14.17 11.22 16.95
CA PRO A 213 -14.80 11.59 15.66
C PRO A 213 -13.90 12.51 14.83
N PHE A 214 -12.59 12.32 14.90
CA PHE A 214 -11.60 13.13 14.18
C PHE A 214 -10.28 12.41 14.00
N ILE A 215 -9.77 12.41 12.77
CA ILE A 215 -8.43 11.98 12.42
C ILE A 215 -7.85 13.05 11.49
N SER A 216 -6.79 13.71 11.93
CA SER A 216 -6.23 14.88 11.23
C SER A 216 -5.91 14.62 9.75
N GLY A 217 -6.50 15.39 8.85
CA GLY A 217 -6.29 15.32 7.41
C GLY A 217 -6.78 14.02 6.76
N GLU A 218 -7.63 13.24 7.44
CA GLU A 218 -8.06 11.93 6.91
C GLU A 218 -9.22 12.08 5.94
N GLU A 219 -10.19 12.96 6.25
CA GLU A 219 -11.34 13.20 5.41
C GLU A 219 -10.93 13.79 4.06
N GLU A 220 -10.01 14.73 4.05
CA GLU A 220 -9.48 15.36 2.83
C GLU A 220 -8.79 14.32 1.91
N LYS A 221 -8.08 13.33 2.49
CA LYS A 221 -7.49 12.23 1.72
C LYS A 221 -8.54 11.30 1.15
N MET A 222 -9.55 10.94 1.96
CA MET A 222 -10.66 10.12 1.53
C MET A 222 -11.46 10.75 0.40
N GLU A 223 -11.55 12.08 0.35
CA GLU A 223 -12.30 12.84 -0.66
C GLU A 223 -11.47 13.11 -1.93
N SER A 224 -10.16 13.29 -1.82
CA SER A 224 -9.29 13.65 -2.94
C SER A 224 -8.60 12.46 -3.63
N GLU A 225 -8.05 11.51 -2.87
CA GLU A 225 -7.28 10.40 -3.47
C GLU A 225 -8.11 9.52 -4.42
N PRO A 226 -9.40 9.18 -4.15
CA PRO A 226 -10.24 8.44 -5.08
C PRO A 226 -10.44 9.12 -6.42
N GLN A 227 -10.41 10.47 -6.48
CA GLN A 227 -10.50 11.22 -7.73
C GLN A 227 -9.35 10.88 -8.66
N LYS A 228 -8.13 10.81 -8.11
CA LYS A 228 -6.93 10.44 -8.86
C LYS A 228 -6.90 8.95 -9.18
N LEU A 229 -7.20 8.08 -8.20
CA LEU A 229 -7.14 6.62 -8.35
C LEU A 229 -8.11 6.08 -9.41
N LEU A 230 -9.33 6.58 -9.45
CA LEU A 230 -10.36 6.21 -10.44
C LEU A 230 -10.31 7.11 -11.69
N GLY A 231 -9.41 8.06 -11.71
CA GLY A 231 -9.13 8.94 -12.84
C GLY A 231 -8.30 8.28 -13.93
N LYS A 232 -7.74 9.08 -14.83
CA LYS A 232 -6.94 8.60 -15.97
C LYS A 232 -5.68 9.45 -16.15
N TRP A 233 -4.59 8.82 -16.55
CA TRP A 233 -3.41 9.53 -17.06
C TRP A 233 -3.63 9.93 -18.53
N ASP A 234 -3.45 11.22 -18.86
CA ASP A 234 -3.65 11.73 -20.23
C ASP A 234 -2.34 11.87 -21.04
N GLY A 235 -1.22 11.49 -20.44
CA GLY A 235 0.14 11.66 -21.00
C GLY A 235 0.90 12.82 -20.40
N THR A 236 0.24 13.71 -19.66
CA THR A 236 0.84 14.91 -19.04
C THR A 236 0.39 15.13 -17.60
N ARG A 237 -0.80 14.69 -17.24
CA ARG A 237 -1.39 14.84 -15.90
C ARG A 237 -2.46 13.77 -15.65
N PHE A 238 -2.83 13.64 -14.39
CA PHE A 238 -3.98 12.82 -14.01
C PHE A 238 -5.26 13.64 -14.13
N ILE A 239 -6.23 13.10 -14.87
CA ILE A 239 -7.59 13.64 -15.00
C ILE A 239 -8.43 12.99 -13.92
N GLU A 240 -9.04 13.79 -13.07
CA GLU A 240 -9.87 13.33 -11.97
C GLU A 240 -11.15 12.63 -12.44
N ALA A 241 -11.65 11.70 -11.62
CA ALA A 241 -12.85 10.91 -11.92
C ALA A 241 -14.14 11.74 -11.85
N GLY A 242 -14.14 12.89 -11.18
CA GLY A 242 -15.28 13.77 -11.04
C GLY A 242 -16.39 13.20 -10.16
N LEU A 243 -16.02 12.53 -9.06
CA LEU A 243 -16.93 11.93 -8.10
C LEU A 243 -17.34 12.94 -7.01
N GLY A 244 -18.61 12.98 -6.65
CA GLY A 244 -19.07 13.62 -5.42
C GLY A 244 -18.79 12.69 -4.24
N LEU A 245 -17.77 12.98 -3.42
CA LEU A 245 -17.42 12.16 -2.27
C LEU A 245 -17.39 13.00 -0.99
N SER A 246 -18.03 12.51 0.07
CA SER A 246 -17.97 13.09 1.41
C SER A 246 -17.66 12.00 2.44
N ALA A 247 -16.73 12.28 3.34
CA ALA A 247 -16.22 11.34 4.32
C ALA A 247 -16.39 11.84 5.76
N HIS A 248 -16.69 10.92 6.68
CA HIS A 248 -16.56 11.11 8.12
C HIS A 248 -15.59 10.07 8.66
N CYS A 249 -14.50 10.51 9.28
CA CYS A 249 -13.44 9.62 9.74
C CYS A 249 -13.38 9.54 11.27
N ASN A 250 -13.66 8.34 11.79
CA ASN A 250 -13.68 8.06 13.21
C ASN A 250 -12.59 7.06 13.60
N ARG A 251 -11.98 7.24 14.78
CA ARG A 251 -11.10 6.25 15.39
C ARG A 251 -11.87 5.43 16.42
N VAL A 252 -11.73 4.11 16.36
CA VAL A 252 -12.43 3.17 17.25
C VAL A 252 -11.43 2.21 17.93
N PRO A 253 -11.78 1.60 19.08
CA PRO A 253 -10.91 0.67 19.83
C PRO A 253 -10.82 -0.71 19.17
N VAL A 254 -10.47 -0.75 17.89
CA VAL A 254 -10.18 -1.94 17.09
C VAL A 254 -8.70 -1.95 16.80
N LEU A 255 -8.01 -3.09 16.93
CA LEU A 255 -6.57 -3.15 16.74
C LEU A 255 -6.20 -2.96 15.27
N ASP A 256 -6.69 -3.84 14.39
CA ASP A 256 -6.44 -3.85 12.96
C ASP A 256 -7.75 -3.98 12.18
N GLY A 257 -7.78 -3.44 10.97
CA GLY A 257 -8.92 -3.48 10.06
C GLY A 257 -9.79 -2.23 10.14
N HIS A 258 -9.82 -1.46 9.04
CA HIS A 258 -10.71 -0.32 8.87
C HIS A 258 -12.05 -0.78 8.32
N THR A 259 -13.11 -0.51 9.06
CA THR A 259 -14.50 -0.74 8.61
C THR A 259 -15.04 0.55 8.04
N GLU A 260 -15.75 0.47 6.93
CA GLU A 260 -16.36 1.62 6.27
C GLU A 260 -17.82 1.34 5.93
N CYS A 261 -18.70 2.25 6.34
CA CYS A 261 -20.10 2.26 5.96
C CYS A 261 -20.25 3.18 4.75
N VAL A 262 -20.59 2.62 3.60
CA VAL A 262 -20.67 3.33 2.34
C VAL A 262 -22.10 3.40 1.85
N SER A 263 -22.54 4.58 1.44
CA SER A 263 -23.75 4.80 0.65
C SER A 263 -23.37 5.48 -0.66
N LEU A 264 -23.89 5.02 -1.79
CA LEU A 264 -23.49 5.53 -3.09
C LEU A 264 -24.65 5.60 -4.08
N SER A 265 -24.54 6.49 -5.07
CA SER A 265 -25.41 6.54 -6.24
C SER A 265 -24.66 6.15 -7.50
N LEU A 266 -25.38 5.45 -8.38
CA LEU A 266 -24.89 4.91 -9.64
C LEU A 266 -25.38 5.80 -10.79
N LYS A 267 -24.58 5.94 -11.86
CA LYS A 267 -25.03 6.64 -13.09
C LYS A 267 -26.04 5.81 -13.89
N LYS A 268 -25.94 4.46 -13.78
CA LYS A 268 -26.86 3.53 -14.40
C LYS A 268 -27.64 2.80 -13.31
N VAL A 269 -28.94 2.69 -13.47
CA VAL A 269 -29.80 1.92 -12.55
C VAL A 269 -29.34 0.46 -12.54
N ALA A 270 -29.16 -0.11 -11.38
CA ALA A 270 -28.80 -1.50 -11.17
C ALA A 270 -29.60 -2.11 -10.01
N SER A 271 -29.95 -3.36 -10.11
CA SER A 271 -30.53 -4.14 -9.02
C SER A 271 -29.43 -4.51 -8.01
N LEU A 272 -29.83 -4.83 -6.78
CA LEU A 272 -28.88 -5.33 -5.77
C LEU A 272 -28.22 -6.66 -6.17
N ALA A 273 -28.86 -7.47 -7.01
CA ALA A 273 -28.29 -8.69 -7.54
C ALA A 273 -27.10 -8.37 -8.49
N GLU A 274 -27.30 -7.46 -9.43
CA GLU A 274 -26.24 -7.01 -10.36
C GLU A 274 -25.08 -6.33 -9.60
N VAL A 275 -25.36 -5.54 -8.57
CA VAL A 275 -24.34 -4.93 -7.72
C VAL A 275 -23.50 -5.99 -7.00
N ARG A 276 -24.14 -7.04 -6.43
CA ARG A 276 -23.42 -8.14 -5.77
C ARG A 276 -22.61 -8.96 -6.79
N GLU A 277 -23.15 -9.21 -7.97
CA GLU A 277 -22.47 -9.91 -9.06
C GLU A 277 -21.23 -9.13 -9.51
N ALA A 278 -21.33 -7.84 -9.80
CA ALA A 278 -20.19 -7.01 -10.16
C ALA A 278 -19.07 -7.01 -9.11
N LEU A 279 -19.41 -7.06 -7.81
CA LEU A 279 -18.44 -7.16 -6.73
C LEU A 279 -17.79 -8.55 -6.63
N ARG A 280 -18.57 -9.63 -6.81
CA ARG A 280 -18.09 -11.02 -6.72
C ARG A 280 -17.23 -11.42 -7.92
N ASP A 281 -17.62 -10.94 -9.09
CA ASP A 281 -16.96 -11.27 -10.36
C ASP A 281 -15.75 -10.39 -10.64
N PHE A 282 -15.45 -9.44 -9.74
CA PHE A 282 -14.26 -8.62 -9.87
C PHE A 282 -13.00 -9.49 -9.70
N GLU A 283 -12.39 -9.75 -10.85
CA GLU A 283 -11.18 -10.57 -10.96
C GLU A 283 -10.04 -9.73 -11.55
N VAL A 284 -8.83 -9.91 -11.03
CA VAL A 284 -7.65 -9.24 -11.56
C VAL A 284 -7.23 -9.85 -12.91
N SER A 285 -6.52 -9.06 -13.73
CA SER A 285 -5.95 -9.57 -14.98
C SER A 285 -4.98 -10.74 -14.74
N ALA A 286 -4.76 -11.55 -15.79
CA ALA A 286 -3.80 -12.66 -15.72
C ALA A 286 -2.38 -12.19 -15.33
N GLU A 287 -1.96 -10.99 -15.76
CA GLU A 287 -0.71 -10.35 -15.37
C GLU A 287 -0.65 -10.19 -13.84
N LEU A 288 -1.67 -9.57 -13.27
CA LEU A 288 -1.71 -9.33 -11.82
C LEU A 288 -1.86 -10.63 -11.03
N ALA A 289 -2.64 -11.60 -11.53
CA ALA A 289 -2.82 -12.89 -10.86
C ALA A 289 -1.53 -13.71 -10.78
N SER A 290 -0.51 -13.40 -11.57
CA SER A 290 0.81 -14.04 -11.54
C SER A 290 1.76 -13.44 -10.50
N LEU A 291 1.40 -12.31 -9.88
CA LEU A 291 2.22 -11.65 -8.87
C LEU A 291 2.13 -12.38 -7.52
N PRO A 292 3.25 -12.55 -6.78
CA PRO A 292 3.29 -13.33 -5.55
C PRO A 292 2.30 -12.91 -4.46
N SER A 293 2.04 -11.61 -4.32
CA SER A 293 1.14 -11.05 -3.28
C SER A 293 -0.29 -10.80 -3.78
N ALA A 294 -0.57 -11.08 -5.05
CA ALA A 294 -1.89 -10.80 -5.63
C ALA A 294 -2.96 -11.77 -5.12
N VAL A 295 -4.17 -11.25 -4.97
CA VAL A 295 -5.38 -12.04 -4.72
C VAL A 295 -6.25 -11.99 -5.98
N ARG A 296 -6.60 -13.16 -6.51
CA ARG A 296 -7.35 -13.25 -7.77
C ARG A 296 -8.70 -12.50 -7.71
N HIS A 297 -9.42 -12.66 -6.60
CA HIS A 297 -10.64 -11.91 -6.31
C HIS A 297 -10.38 -10.94 -5.15
N PRO A 298 -9.96 -9.69 -5.45
CA PRO A 298 -9.55 -8.75 -4.42
C PRO A 298 -10.73 -8.19 -3.60
N VAL A 299 -11.97 -8.45 -4.03
CA VAL A 299 -13.19 -8.14 -3.29
C VAL A 299 -13.91 -9.44 -2.95
N VAL A 300 -14.19 -9.66 -1.67
CA VAL A 300 -14.90 -10.84 -1.16
C VAL A 300 -16.25 -10.39 -0.59
N VAL A 301 -17.36 -10.91 -1.14
CA VAL A 301 -18.71 -10.56 -0.69
C VAL A 301 -19.25 -11.63 0.26
N LEU A 302 -19.63 -11.23 1.46
CA LEU A 302 -20.25 -12.08 2.48
C LEU A 302 -21.77 -11.82 2.54
N ASP A 303 -22.54 -12.89 2.72
CA ASP A 303 -24.00 -12.83 2.77
C ASP A 303 -24.56 -12.73 4.22
N GLU A 304 -23.73 -13.05 5.22
CA GLU A 304 -24.12 -13.00 6.63
C GLU A 304 -24.44 -11.57 7.07
N GLN A 305 -25.51 -11.42 7.82
CA GLN A 305 -26.06 -10.12 8.21
C GLN A 305 -25.16 -9.33 9.18
N ASP A 306 -24.27 -9.99 9.90
CA ASP A 306 -23.37 -9.40 10.91
C ASP A 306 -21.93 -9.27 10.42
N ARG A 307 -21.68 -9.49 9.11
CA ARG A 307 -20.34 -9.41 8.50
C ARG A 307 -20.23 -8.23 7.51
N PRO A 308 -19.02 -7.68 7.29
CA PRO A 308 -17.72 -8.08 7.84
C PRO A 308 -17.45 -7.57 9.27
N GLN A 309 -16.56 -8.27 9.97
CA GLN A 309 -16.09 -7.90 11.31
C GLN A 309 -14.55 -7.89 11.37
N PRO A 310 -13.89 -6.85 11.92
CA PRO A 310 -12.43 -6.77 11.92
C PRO A 310 -11.74 -8.02 12.50
N ARG A 311 -12.21 -8.50 13.64
CA ARG A 311 -11.63 -9.68 14.30
C ARG A 311 -11.68 -10.97 13.48
N ARG A 312 -12.64 -11.09 12.56
CA ARG A 312 -12.87 -12.31 11.78
C ARG A 312 -12.36 -12.21 10.35
N ASP A 313 -12.43 -11.01 9.76
CA ASP A 313 -12.35 -10.83 8.32
C ASP A 313 -11.16 -10.00 7.86
N ALA A 314 -10.46 -9.32 8.77
CA ALA A 314 -9.36 -8.44 8.37
C ALA A 314 -8.24 -9.18 7.62
N ASN A 315 -8.04 -10.48 7.89
CA ASN A 315 -6.98 -11.28 7.29
C ASN A 315 -7.42 -12.10 6.06
N VAL A 316 -8.62 -11.90 5.53
CA VAL A 316 -9.06 -12.57 4.29
C VAL A 316 -8.09 -12.21 3.15
N GLY A 317 -7.69 -13.24 2.37
CA GLY A 317 -6.67 -13.08 1.33
C GLY A 317 -5.32 -12.61 1.89
N ASN A 318 -4.91 -13.12 3.05
CA ASN A 318 -3.71 -12.68 3.78
C ASN A 318 -3.71 -11.17 4.09
N GLY A 319 -4.90 -10.57 4.27
CA GLY A 319 -5.09 -9.13 4.49
C GLY A 319 -5.04 -8.28 3.22
N MET A 320 -4.96 -8.90 2.04
CA MET A 320 -4.94 -8.20 0.74
C MET A 320 -6.32 -8.04 0.12
N ALA A 321 -7.35 -8.79 0.55
CA ALA A 321 -8.72 -8.61 0.07
C ALA A 321 -9.47 -7.53 0.86
N ALA A 322 -10.36 -6.82 0.18
CA ALA A 322 -11.42 -6.04 0.79
C ALA A 322 -12.66 -6.92 0.95
N VAL A 323 -13.22 -6.96 2.16
CA VAL A 323 -14.39 -7.80 2.46
C VAL A 323 -15.63 -6.92 2.49
N VAL A 324 -16.64 -7.26 1.69
CA VAL A 324 -17.91 -6.51 1.59
C VAL A 324 -19.04 -7.34 2.13
N GLY A 325 -19.91 -6.72 2.89
CA GLY A 325 -21.17 -7.32 3.30
C GLY A 325 -22.29 -6.30 3.35
N ARG A 326 -23.48 -6.75 3.73
CA ARG A 326 -24.64 -5.88 3.95
C ARG A 326 -24.99 -5.00 2.74
N VAL A 327 -24.83 -5.53 1.52
CA VAL A 327 -25.25 -4.86 0.28
C VAL A 327 -26.79 -4.79 0.24
N ARG A 328 -27.34 -3.59 0.28
CA ARG A 328 -28.79 -3.36 0.38
C ARG A 328 -29.20 -2.01 -0.21
N GLU A 329 -30.49 -1.81 -0.45
CA GLU A 329 -31.03 -0.54 -0.90
C GLU A 329 -30.73 0.60 0.09
N CYS A 330 -30.46 1.77 -0.43
CA CYS A 330 -30.29 3.01 0.32
C CYS A 330 -31.45 3.96 0.00
N PRO A 331 -32.26 4.38 1.00
CA PRO A 331 -33.40 5.25 0.75
C PRO A 331 -33.01 6.69 0.37
N LEU A 332 -31.74 7.09 0.57
CA LEU A 332 -31.23 8.42 0.22
C LEU A 332 -30.44 8.45 -1.10
N LEU A 333 -29.73 7.35 -1.37
CA LEU A 333 -28.97 7.07 -2.58
C LEU A 333 -29.45 5.74 -3.16
N ASP A 334 -28.67 5.07 -3.99
CA ASP A 334 -29.13 3.80 -4.61
C ASP A 334 -28.76 2.59 -3.74
N VAL A 335 -27.48 2.50 -3.33
CA VAL A 335 -26.93 1.33 -2.64
C VAL A 335 -26.20 1.74 -1.39
N LYS A 336 -26.30 0.88 -0.35
CA LYS A 336 -25.42 0.97 0.83
C LYS A 336 -24.83 -0.39 1.15
N LEU A 337 -23.60 -0.38 1.62
CA LEU A 337 -22.82 -1.57 1.98
C LEU A 337 -21.89 -1.26 3.15
N THR A 338 -21.31 -2.32 3.70
CA THR A 338 -20.21 -2.21 4.67
C THR A 338 -19.02 -2.94 4.10
N LEU A 339 -17.86 -2.30 4.09
CA LEU A 339 -16.60 -2.93 3.72
C LEU A 339 -15.63 -2.96 4.90
N LEU A 340 -14.65 -3.84 4.80
CA LEU A 340 -13.53 -3.97 5.72
C LEU A 340 -12.26 -4.24 4.93
N SER A 341 -11.19 -3.53 5.27
CA SER A 341 -9.86 -3.73 4.69
C SER A 341 -8.78 -3.69 5.77
N HIS A 342 -7.72 -4.50 5.62
CA HIS A 342 -6.60 -4.51 6.57
C HIS A 342 -5.68 -3.30 6.32
N ASN A 343 -5.70 -2.34 7.23
CA ASN A 343 -5.01 -1.06 7.09
C ASN A 343 -3.47 -1.15 7.01
N LEU A 344 -2.83 -2.10 7.67
CA LEU A 344 -1.36 -2.27 7.63
C LEU A 344 -0.88 -3.21 6.53
N VAL A 345 -1.78 -4.01 5.93
CA VAL A 345 -1.45 -4.92 4.83
C VAL A 345 -1.94 -4.31 3.52
N ARG A 346 -3.22 -4.44 3.15
CA ARG A 346 -3.77 -3.82 1.92
C ARG A 346 -3.51 -2.32 1.88
N GLY A 347 -3.76 -1.63 2.99
CA GLY A 347 -3.66 -0.18 3.11
C GLY A 347 -2.24 0.37 3.24
N ALA A 348 -1.20 -0.49 3.34
CA ALA A 348 0.18 -0.04 3.52
C ALA A 348 1.19 -1.05 2.95
N ALA A 349 1.82 -1.88 3.80
CA ALA A 349 2.98 -2.71 3.43
C ALA A 349 2.69 -3.72 2.33
N GLY A 350 1.56 -4.42 2.38
CA GLY A 350 1.17 -5.38 1.33
C GLY A 350 0.82 -4.69 0.00
N GLY A 351 0.13 -3.54 0.06
CA GLY A 351 -0.13 -2.73 -1.14
C GLY A 351 1.17 -2.23 -1.79
N ALA A 352 2.13 -1.75 -0.98
CA ALA A 352 3.45 -1.35 -1.47
C ALA A 352 4.20 -2.52 -2.11
N LEU A 353 4.14 -3.70 -1.49
CA LEU A 353 4.78 -4.91 -2.01
C LEU A 353 4.19 -5.31 -3.37
N LEU A 354 2.86 -5.32 -3.50
CA LEU A 354 2.19 -5.59 -4.77
C LEU A 354 2.54 -4.56 -5.86
N ASN A 355 2.68 -3.28 -5.49
CA ASN A 355 3.18 -2.24 -6.40
C ASN A 355 4.59 -2.55 -6.90
N ALA A 356 5.50 -2.99 -6.00
CA ALA A 356 6.86 -3.37 -6.37
C ALA A 356 6.88 -4.60 -7.30
N GLU A 357 6.05 -5.59 -7.04
CA GLU A 357 5.92 -6.78 -7.88
C GLU A 357 5.47 -6.42 -9.30
N LEU A 358 4.47 -5.54 -9.44
CA LEU A 358 4.02 -5.05 -10.75
C LEU A 358 5.12 -4.27 -11.47
N LEU A 359 5.85 -3.41 -10.78
CA LEU A 359 6.98 -2.67 -11.34
C LEU A 359 8.10 -3.60 -11.81
N ALA A 360 8.43 -4.64 -11.02
CA ALA A 360 9.40 -5.66 -11.39
C ALA A 360 8.95 -6.46 -12.62
N ALA A 361 7.70 -6.92 -12.64
CA ALA A 361 7.11 -7.68 -13.75
C ALA A 361 7.11 -6.87 -15.07
N ARG A 362 6.92 -5.54 -14.98
CA ARG A 362 6.93 -4.64 -16.13
C ARG A 362 8.32 -4.08 -16.48
N GLY A 363 9.38 -4.52 -15.80
CA GLY A 363 10.76 -4.14 -16.10
C GLY A 363 11.13 -2.69 -15.76
N PHE A 364 10.46 -2.06 -14.81
CA PHE A 364 10.79 -0.71 -14.36
C PHE A 364 12.06 -0.66 -13.52
N PHE A 365 12.44 -1.76 -12.86
CA PHE A 365 13.67 -1.80 -12.08
C PHE A 365 14.87 -2.07 -12.99
N LYS A 366 15.91 -1.24 -12.82
CA LYS A 366 17.22 -1.44 -13.45
C LYS A 366 18.19 -1.78 -12.33
N GLY A 367 18.81 -2.97 -12.37
CA GLY A 367 19.81 -3.36 -11.37
C GLY A 367 20.90 -2.29 -11.27
N ARG A 368 21.20 -1.86 -10.07
CA ARG A 368 22.30 -0.93 -9.82
C ARG A 368 23.60 -1.73 -9.76
N SER A 369 24.57 -1.41 -10.65
CA SER A 369 25.95 -1.85 -10.46
C SER A 369 26.52 -1.11 -9.24
N VAL A 370 27.14 -1.87 -8.33
CA VAL A 370 27.93 -1.30 -7.24
C VAL A 370 29.00 -0.42 -7.91
N VAL A 371 28.93 0.88 -7.72
CA VAL A 371 30.07 1.75 -8.00
C VAL A 371 31.08 1.40 -6.91
N GLU A 372 32.11 0.58 -7.26
CA GLU A 372 33.27 0.40 -6.39
C GLU A 372 33.80 1.81 -6.07
N GLY A 373 33.73 2.17 -4.78
CA GLY A 373 34.18 3.47 -4.32
C GLY A 373 35.62 3.70 -4.76
N GLU A 374 35.88 4.82 -5.40
CA GLU A 374 37.25 5.32 -5.63
C GLU A 374 38.00 5.25 -4.31
N ALA A 375 39.02 4.41 -4.27
CA ALA A 375 39.93 4.34 -3.15
C ALA A 375 40.45 5.76 -2.88
N LEU A 376 40.15 6.29 -1.72
CA LEU A 376 40.74 7.54 -1.24
C LEU A 376 42.25 7.43 -1.38
N ALA A 377 42.84 8.19 -2.27
CA ALA A 377 44.29 8.29 -2.42
C ALA A 377 44.89 8.70 -1.08
N GLU A 378 45.86 7.90 -0.61
CA GLU A 378 46.62 8.22 0.59
C GLU A 378 47.29 9.60 0.45
N PRO A 379 47.34 10.41 1.50
CA PRO A 379 48.04 11.68 1.46
C PRO A 379 49.56 11.44 1.33
N VAL A 380 50.10 11.91 0.25
CA VAL A 380 51.57 11.94 0.04
C VAL A 380 52.21 12.76 1.16
N SER A 381 52.98 12.09 1.99
CA SER A 381 53.86 12.73 2.99
C SER A 381 54.93 13.56 2.31
N ARG A 382 55.01 14.82 2.65
CA ARG A 382 56.22 15.65 2.60
C ARG A 382 56.42 16.33 3.92
#